data_51f3d000c1be0bed006661204a5f5089
#
_entry.id   51f3d000c1be0bed006661204a5f5089
#
_cell.length_a   1.000
_cell.length_b   1.000
_cell.length_c   1.000
_cell.angle_alpha   90.00
_cell.angle_beta   90.00
_cell.angle_gamma   90.00
#
_symmetry.space_group_name_H-M   'P 1'
#
loop_
_entity.id
_entity.type
_entity.pdbx_description
1 polymer ?
#
loop_
_entity_poly.entity_id
_entity_poly.type
_entity_poly.pdbx_seq_one_letter_code
_entity_poly.pdbx_strand_id
1 'polypeptide(L)'
;AMQRLAARLGVSDRHLRRVFEARLGVSPLQVLHTRRLLAAKQLLTDTRLSVSAVAAASGFASLRRFNAALLERYGLSPTAMRRRGSSSEAGSQAIALGWRPPLDVAPLLAFLDARRLPGVDATDLAALRYWRTLRLHTPSGAHTGWFGLRFEPERHRVWLHASDGLLPALPTLIWRVRALCDLDADPHAID
;
A
#
# COMPACT_ATOMS: atom_id res chain seq x y z
N ALA A 1 12.72 13.29 -9.46
CA ALA A 1 11.31 13.17 -9.06
C ALA A 1 10.68 14.54 -8.82
N MET A 2 11.27 15.41 -7.97
CA MET A 2 10.71 16.73 -7.62
C MET A 2 10.57 17.66 -8.81
N GLN A 3 11.60 17.81 -9.63
CA GLN A 3 11.55 18.64 -10.83
C GLN A 3 10.42 18.23 -11.80
N ARG A 4 10.20 16.92 -12.00
CA ARG A 4 9.08 16.42 -12.83
C ARG A 4 7.72 16.75 -12.22
N LEU A 5 7.59 16.68 -10.89
CA LEU A 5 6.34 17.05 -10.21
C LEU A 5 6.08 18.56 -10.34
N ALA A 6 7.10 19.38 -10.09
CA ALA A 6 7.02 20.84 -10.23
C ALA A 6 6.64 21.26 -11.67
N ALA A 7 7.27 20.64 -12.68
CA ALA A 7 6.94 20.88 -14.09
C ALA A 7 5.50 20.49 -14.43
N ARG A 8 5.00 19.36 -13.89
CA ARG A 8 3.59 18.94 -14.11
C ARG A 8 2.57 19.88 -13.46
N LEU A 9 2.97 20.56 -12.37
CA LEU A 9 2.12 21.52 -11.66
C LEU A 9 2.30 22.97 -12.17
N GLY A 10 3.18 23.19 -13.16
CA GLY A 10 3.45 24.52 -13.69
C GLY A 10 4.14 25.45 -12.70
N VAL A 11 4.87 24.90 -11.70
CA VAL A 11 5.54 25.69 -10.66
C VAL A 11 7.04 25.39 -10.59
N SER A 12 7.83 26.29 -9.99
CA SER A 12 9.24 26.02 -9.74
C SER A 12 9.44 25.02 -8.58
N ASP A 13 10.54 24.26 -8.60
CA ASP A 13 10.93 23.35 -7.50
C ASP A 13 11.03 24.09 -6.15
N ARG A 14 11.57 25.31 -6.18
CA ARG A 14 11.67 26.19 -4.99
C ARG A 14 10.29 26.55 -4.43
N HIS A 15 9.35 26.93 -5.31
CA HIS A 15 7.96 27.25 -4.89
C HIS A 15 7.27 26.02 -4.30
N LEU A 16 7.38 24.86 -4.95
CA LEU A 16 6.81 23.62 -4.47
C LEU A 16 7.32 23.24 -3.06
N ARG A 17 8.62 23.35 -2.82
CA ARG A 17 9.22 23.10 -1.49
C ARG A 17 8.67 24.06 -0.44
N ARG A 18 8.67 25.35 -0.73
CA ARG A 18 8.16 26.38 0.20
C ARG A 18 6.70 26.13 0.58
N VAL A 19 5.85 25.80 -0.39
CA VAL A 19 4.43 25.49 -0.13
C VAL A 19 4.27 24.23 0.73
N PHE A 20 5.06 23.19 0.45
CA PHE A 20 5.07 21.98 1.25
C PHE A 20 5.49 22.24 2.70
N GLU A 21 6.59 22.96 2.89
CA GLU A 21 7.10 23.30 4.23
C GLU A 21 6.13 24.19 4.99
N ALA A 22 5.50 25.17 4.32
CA ALA A 22 4.52 26.04 4.93
C ALA A 22 3.24 25.32 5.34
N ARG A 23 2.80 24.30 4.57
CA ARG A 23 1.55 23.57 4.82
C ARG A 23 1.70 22.34 5.70
N LEU A 24 2.82 21.65 5.62
CA LEU A 24 3.04 20.35 6.25
C LEU A 24 4.17 20.37 7.29
N GLY A 25 4.89 21.49 7.44
CA GLY A 25 6.06 21.60 8.34
C GLY A 25 7.27 20.74 7.95
N VAL A 26 7.21 20.07 6.80
CA VAL A 26 8.26 19.15 6.34
C VAL A 26 8.47 19.25 4.83
N SER A 27 9.68 18.92 4.37
CA SER A 27 9.96 18.95 2.94
C SER A 27 9.28 17.80 2.18
N PRO A 28 9.00 17.97 0.87
CA PRO A 28 8.45 16.90 0.03
C PRO A 28 9.30 15.62 0.04
N LEU A 29 10.61 15.75 0.17
CA LEU A 29 11.52 14.63 0.23
C LEU A 29 11.37 13.84 1.53
N GLN A 30 11.17 14.52 2.66
CA GLN A 30 10.89 13.90 3.95
C GLN A 30 9.56 13.12 3.92
N VAL A 31 8.51 13.70 3.33
CA VAL A 31 7.21 13.02 3.14
C VAL A 31 7.40 11.75 2.30
N LEU A 32 8.13 11.85 1.17
CA LEU A 32 8.41 10.71 0.31
C LEU A 32 9.21 9.63 1.07
N HIS A 33 10.22 10.04 1.83
CA HIS A 33 11.06 9.12 2.62
C HIS A 33 10.24 8.40 3.69
N THR A 34 9.41 9.12 4.42
CA THR A 34 8.50 8.55 5.43
C THR A 34 7.53 7.55 4.79
N ARG A 35 6.90 7.89 3.65
CA ARG A 35 6.03 6.97 2.93
C ARG A 35 6.74 5.68 2.48
N ARG A 36 7.97 5.80 1.98
CA ARG A 36 8.80 4.64 1.61
C ARG A 36 9.09 3.74 2.81
N LEU A 37 9.42 4.32 3.95
CA LEU A 37 9.69 3.57 5.18
C LEU A 37 8.44 2.88 5.74
N LEU A 38 7.28 3.55 5.69
CA LEU A 38 6.01 2.95 6.09
C LEU A 38 5.63 1.78 5.19
N ALA A 39 5.75 1.94 3.87
CA ALA A 39 5.53 0.85 2.91
C ALA A 39 6.51 -0.32 3.14
N ALA A 40 7.79 -0.01 3.39
CA ALA A 40 8.80 -1.03 3.70
C ALA A 40 8.48 -1.80 4.97
N LYS A 41 8.10 -1.10 6.05
CA LYS A 41 7.66 -1.72 7.31
C LYS A 41 6.51 -2.68 7.04
N GLN A 42 5.45 -2.21 6.37
CA GLN A 42 4.28 -3.02 6.05
C GLN A 42 4.65 -4.27 5.23
N LEU A 43 5.44 -4.10 4.16
CA LEU A 43 5.88 -5.24 3.36
C LEU A 43 6.74 -6.25 4.13
N LEU A 44 7.57 -5.79 5.06
CA LEU A 44 8.39 -6.67 5.90
C LEU A 44 7.56 -7.46 6.90
N THR A 45 6.51 -6.83 7.48
CA THR A 45 5.66 -7.47 8.50
C THR A 45 4.60 -8.37 7.88
N ASP A 46 4.05 -7.98 6.73
CA ASP A 46 2.83 -8.55 6.18
C ASP A 46 3.09 -9.49 4.98
N THR A 47 4.36 -9.56 4.50
CA THR A 47 4.72 -10.38 3.33
C THR A 47 5.95 -11.24 3.56
N ARG A 48 6.11 -12.27 2.70
CA ARG A 48 7.34 -13.09 2.63
C ARG A 48 8.32 -12.64 1.53
N LEU A 49 8.11 -11.48 0.93
CA LEU A 49 9.03 -10.93 -0.07
C LEU A 49 10.46 -10.89 0.47
N SER A 50 11.45 -11.17 -0.36
CA SER A 50 12.85 -11.03 0.04
C SER A 50 13.15 -9.59 0.47
N VAL A 51 14.11 -9.39 1.36
CA VAL A 51 14.50 -8.04 1.81
C VAL A 51 14.88 -7.14 0.63
N SER A 52 15.53 -7.70 -0.39
CA SER A 52 15.86 -6.99 -1.64
C SER A 52 14.60 -6.61 -2.45
N ALA A 53 13.62 -7.50 -2.55
CA ALA A 53 12.35 -7.22 -3.21
C ALA A 53 11.57 -6.12 -2.46
N VAL A 54 11.53 -6.16 -1.13
CA VAL A 54 10.92 -5.11 -0.31
C VAL A 54 11.63 -3.77 -0.50
N ALA A 55 12.96 -3.74 -0.51
CA ALA A 55 13.72 -2.51 -0.76
C ALA A 55 13.36 -1.89 -2.13
N ALA A 56 13.36 -2.70 -3.18
CA ALA A 56 13.00 -2.27 -4.53
C ALA A 56 11.54 -1.80 -4.61
N ALA A 57 10.59 -2.58 -4.08
CA ALA A 57 9.17 -2.27 -4.06
C ALA A 57 8.85 -0.98 -3.27
N SER A 58 9.61 -0.70 -2.21
CA SER A 58 9.50 0.53 -1.41
C SER A 58 10.22 1.74 -2.04
N GLY A 59 10.83 1.57 -3.23
CA GLY A 59 11.47 2.65 -3.98
C GLY A 59 12.87 3.04 -3.49
N PHE A 60 13.58 2.15 -2.81
CA PHE A 60 14.98 2.35 -2.45
C PHE A 60 15.90 1.90 -3.59
N ALA A 61 16.85 2.74 -3.96
CA ALA A 61 17.79 2.47 -5.04
C ALA A 61 18.89 1.47 -4.66
N SER A 62 19.09 1.19 -3.37
CA SER A 62 20.06 0.20 -2.91
C SER A 62 19.69 -0.39 -1.56
N LEU A 63 20.04 -1.65 -1.37
CA LEU A 63 19.82 -2.38 -0.12
C LEU A 63 20.57 -1.75 1.07
N ARG A 64 21.75 -1.19 0.83
CA ARG A 64 22.54 -0.49 1.85
C ARG A 64 21.77 0.73 2.41
N ARG A 65 21.21 1.58 1.52
CA ARG A 65 20.42 2.74 1.92
C ARG A 65 19.11 2.34 2.60
N PHE A 66 18.51 1.28 2.14
CA PHE A 66 17.32 0.70 2.75
C PHE A 66 17.58 0.28 4.20
N ASN A 67 18.64 -0.52 4.43
CA ASN A 67 19.00 -1.00 5.76
C ASN A 67 19.32 0.15 6.70
N ALA A 68 20.11 1.13 6.24
CA ALA A 68 20.46 2.31 7.03
C ALA A 68 19.22 3.11 7.43
N ALA A 69 18.30 3.36 6.49
CA ALA A 69 17.08 4.12 6.75
C ALA A 69 16.12 3.42 7.73
N LEU A 70 16.01 2.09 7.66
CA LEU A 70 15.21 1.32 8.63
C LEU A 70 15.85 1.34 10.02
N LEU A 71 17.16 1.15 10.09
CA LEU A 71 17.89 1.19 11.36
C LEU A 71 17.79 2.58 12.03
N GLU A 72 17.99 3.63 11.26
CA GLU A 72 17.85 5.01 11.72
C GLU A 72 16.44 5.32 12.26
N ARG A 73 15.41 4.90 11.53
CA ARG A 73 14.01 5.25 11.85
C ARG A 73 13.39 4.38 12.93
N TYR A 74 13.71 3.09 12.94
CA TYR A 74 13.03 2.08 13.78
C TYR A 74 13.96 1.37 14.74
N GLY A 75 15.26 1.59 14.69
CA GLY A 75 16.26 0.88 15.51
C GLY A 75 16.35 -0.61 15.17
N LEU A 76 15.82 -1.04 14.03
CA LEU A 76 15.71 -2.47 13.68
C LEU A 76 16.25 -2.73 12.27
N SER A 77 16.93 -3.87 12.12
CA SER A 77 17.24 -4.39 10.79
C SER A 77 15.96 -4.93 10.12
N PRO A 78 15.91 -5.02 8.78
CA PRO A 78 14.78 -5.61 8.06
C PRO A 78 14.41 -7.01 8.57
N THR A 79 15.41 -7.84 8.85
CA THR A 79 15.21 -9.20 9.36
C THR A 79 14.64 -9.22 10.77
N ALA A 80 15.09 -8.30 11.64
CA ALA A 80 14.54 -8.17 12.99
C ALA A 80 13.10 -7.65 12.97
N MET A 81 12.80 -6.70 12.08
CA MET A 81 11.44 -6.20 11.89
C MET A 81 10.49 -7.29 11.40
N ARG A 82 10.92 -8.12 10.44
CA ARG A 82 10.16 -9.28 9.96
C ARG A 82 9.82 -10.25 11.08
N ARG A 83 10.80 -10.61 11.93
CA ARG A 83 10.57 -11.52 13.05
C ARG A 83 9.55 -11.02 14.05
N ARG A 84 9.44 -9.70 14.23
CA ARG A 84 8.43 -9.10 15.11
C ARG A 84 7.02 -9.10 14.49
N GLY A 85 6.91 -9.08 13.16
CA GLY A 85 5.64 -9.09 12.43
C GLY A 85 5.12 -10.49 12.09
N SER A 86 5.92 -11.53 12.24
CA SER A 86 5.60 -12.89 11.78
C SER A 86 4.65 -13.65 12.72
N SER A 87 3.43 -13.17 12.89
CA SER A 87 2.30 -13.96 13.38
C SER A 87 1.38 -14.44 12.23
N SER A 88 1.84 -14.41 11.00
CA SER A 88 1.05 -14.77 9.83
C SER A 88 1.21 -16.24 9.49
N GLU A 89 0.11 -16.97 9.57
CA GLU A 89 -0.05 -18.36 9.14
C GLU A 89 0.50 -18.59 7.74
N ALA A 90 1.17 -19.71 7.58
CA ALA A 90 1.88 -20.13 6.39
C ALA A 90 0.94 -20.36 5.20
N GLY A 91 1.31 -19.92 4.01
CA GLY A 91 0.85 -20.57 2.78
C GLY A 91 0.48 -19.73 1.58
N SER A 92 0.31 -18.39 1.64
CA SER A 92 0.03 -17.62 0.44
C SER A 92 0.75 -16.27 0.44
N GLN A 93 0.98 -15.71 -0.74
CA GLN A 93 1.47 -14.34 -0.93
C GLN A 93 0.39 -13.30 -0.55
N ALA A 94 -0.38 -13.58 0.49
CA ALA A 94 -1.45 -12.73 0.99
C ALA A 94 -0.91 -11.69 1.96
N ILE A 95 -1.36 -10.46 1.83
CA ILE A 95 -0.98 -9.31 2.65
C ILE A 95 -2.16 -8.94 3.52
N ALA A 96 -1.96 -8.93 4.84
CA ALA A 96 -2.99 -8.48 5.77
C ALA A 96 -3.04 -6.95 5.81
N LEU A 97 -4.19 -6.36 5.51
CA LEU A 97 -4.46 -4.95 5.64
C LEU A 97 -5.52 -4.75 6.74
N GLY A 98 -5.14 -4.08 7.81
CA GLY A 98 -6.06 -3.75 8.90
C GLY A 98 -6.84 -2.47 8.63
N TRP A 99 -8.01 -2.35 9.27
CA TRP A 99 -8.78 -1.11 9.34
C TRP A 99 -9.19 -0.79 10.78
N ARG A 100 -9.65 0.44 11.01
CA ARG A 100 -10.29 0.84 12.29
C ARG A 100 -11.78 0.57 12.21
N PRO A 101 -12.38 -0.09 13.21
CA PRO A 101 -13.83 -0.25 13.27
C PRO A 101 -14.51 1.12 13.55
N PRO A 102 -15.79 1.29 13.12
CA PRO A 102 -16.57 0.35 12.32
C PRO A 102 -16.24 0.42 10.83
N LEU A 103 -16.26 -0.73 10.16
CA LEU A 103 -16.34 -0.83 8.71
C LEU A 103 -17.38 -1.90 8.39
N ASP A 104 -18.45 -1.51 7.72
CA ASP A 104 -19.49 -2.46 7.29
C ASP A 104 -19.09 -3.06 5.93
N VAL A 105 -18.59 -4.30 5.98
CA VAL A 105 -18.05 -5.00 4.81
C VAL A 105 -19.16 -5.43 3.84
N ALA A 106 -20.33 -5.80 4.35
CA ALA A 106 -21.40 -6.32 3.49
C ALA A 106 -21.98 -5.25 2.54
N PRO A 107 -22.33 -4.04 2.99
CA PRO A 107 -22.72 -2.93 2.10
C PRO A 107 -21.59 -2.51 1.15
N LEU A 108 -20.33 -2.51 1.60
CA LEU A 108 -19.19 -2.21 0.73
C LEU A 108 -19.12 -3.19 -0.44
N LEU A 109 -19.21 -4.50 -0.16
CA LEU A 109 -19.17 -5.51 -1.21
C LEU A 109 -20.41 -5.47 -2.11
N ALA A 110 -21.59 -5.22 -1.55
CA ALA A 110 -22.81 -5.02 -2.34
C ALA A 110 -22.70 -3.80 -3.27
N PHE A 111 -22.10 -2.72 -2.79
CA PHE A 111 -21.82 -1.53 -3.61
C PHE A 111 -20.86 -1.84 -4.77
N LEU A 112 -19.79 -2.61 -4.52
CA LEU A 112 -18.84 -3.03 -5.56
C LEU A 112 -19.50 -3.99 -6.55
N ASP A 113 -20.32 -4.94 -6.08
CA ASP A 113 -21.03 -5.89 -6.92
C ASP A 113 -22.02 -5.19 -7.85
N ALA A 114 -22.81 -4.25 -7.34
CA ALA A 114 -23.76 -3.47 -8.13
C ALA A 114 -23.10 -2.66 -9.27
N ARG A 115 -21.82 -2.36 -9.15
CA ARG A 115 -21.00 -1.61 -10.13
C ARG A 115 -19.99 -2.47 -10.86
N ARG A 116 -20.13 -3.77 -10.75
CA ARG A 116 -19.22 -4.76 -11.36
C ARG A 116 -19.19 -4.62 -12.88
N LEU A 117 -18.00 -4.64 -13.42
CA LEU A 117 -17.75 -4.71 -14.86
C LEU A 117 -17.48 -6.17 -15.26
N PRO A 118 -18.32 -6.81 -16.07
CA PRO A 118 -18.12 -8.19 -16.52
C PRO A 118 -16.72 -8.38 -17.14
N GLY A 119 -16.01 -9.42 -16.73
CA GLY A 119 -14.65 -9.72 -17.19
C GLY A 119 -13.53 -8.90 -16.51
N VAL A 120 -13.89 -7.89 -15.71
CA VAL A 120 -12.92 -7.08 -14.95
C VAL A 120 -13.03 -7.36 -13.45
N ASP A 121 -14.26 -7.37 -12.92
CA ASP A 121 -14.55 -7.56 -11.50
C ASP A 121 -15.32 -8.84 -11.27
N ALA A 122 -15.12 -9.45 -10.10
CA ALA A 122 -15.92 -10.55 -9.58
C ALA A 122 -16.11 -10.38 -8.07
N THR A 123 -17.28 -10.76 -7.57
CA THR A 123 -17.65 -10.73 -6.14
C THR A 123 -18.21 -12.08 -5.72
N ASP A 124 -17.92 -12.45 -4.47
CA ASP A 124 -18.59 -13.52 -3.74
C ASP A 124 -19.02 -12.93 -2.41
N LEU A 125 -20.29 -12.51 -2.35
CA LEU A 125 -20.86 -11.84 -1.17
C LEU A 125 -20.93 -12.78 0.03
N ALA A 126 -21.18 -14.07 -0.20
CA ALA A 126 -21.29 -15.06 0.87
C ALA A 126 -19.93 -15.36 1.51
N ALA A 127 -18.87 -15.42 0.71
CA ALA A 127 -17.50 -15.65 1.18
C ALA A 127 -16.75 -14.35 1.51
N LEU A 128 -17.40 -13.18 1.41
CA LEU A 128 -16.84 -11.85 1.61
C LEU A 128 -15.58 -11.64 0.77
N ARG A 129 -15.67 -11.89 -0.54
CA ARG A 129 -14.53 -11.80 -1.47
C ARG A 129 -14.83 -10.87 -2.63
N TYR A 130 -13.76 -10.25 -3.13
CA TYR A 130 -13.77 -9.40 -4.32
C TYR A 130 -12.49 -9.62 -5.13
N TRP A 131 -12.60 -9.65 -6.45
CA TRP A 131 -11.46 -9.72 -7.38
C TRP A 131 -11.58 -8.67 -8.45
N ARG A 132 -10.41 -8.20 -8.90
CA ARG A 132 -10.35 -7.25 -10.01
C ARG A 132 -9.06 -7.41 -10.80
N THR A 133 -9.19 -7.33 -12.14
CA THR A 133 -8.06 -7.15 -13.05
C THR A 133 -7.76 -5.66 -13.23
N LEU A 134 -6.49 -5.28 -13.31
CA LEU A 134 -6.11 -3.88 -13.51
C LEU A 134 -4.74 -3.73 -14.15
N ARG A 135 -4.49 -2.51 -14.66
CA ARG A 135 -3.19 -2.03 -15.07
C ARG A 135 -2.78 -0.86 -14.16
N LEU A 136 -1.61 -0.96 -13.54
CA LEU A 136 -0.99 0.08 -12.72
C LEU A 136 0.16 0.72 -13.47
N HIS A 137 0.22 2.05 -13.45
CA HIS A 137 1.36 2.80 -13.95
C HIS A 137 2.19 3.29 -12.78
N THR A 138 3.48 2.93 -12.79
CA THR A 138 4.47 3.37 -11.81
C THR A 138 5.61 4.07 -12.54
N PRO A 139 6.52 4.73 -11.82
CA PRO A 139 7.73 5.28 -12.45
C PRO A 139 8.60 4.22 -13.15
N SER A 140 8.48 2.94 -12.79
CA SER A 140 9.20 1.82 -13.41
C SER A 140 8.47 1.23 -14.62
N GLY A 141 7.26 1.67 -14.94
CA GLY A 141 6.49 1.18 -16.09
C GLY A 141 5.06 0.79 -15.78
N ALA A 142 4.41 0.13 -16.73
CA ALA A 142 3.06 -0.41 -16.59
C ALA A 142 3.12 -1.87 -16.09
N HIS A 143 2.28 -2.18 -15.11
CA HIS A 143 2.16 -3.51 -14.50
C HIS A 143 0.71 -3.96 -14.63
N THR A 144 0.48 -5.16 -15.13
CA THR A 144 -0.86 -5.70 -15.38
C THR A 144 -1.05 -7.00 -14.62
N GLY A 145 -2.24 -7.21 -14.07
CA GLY A 145 -2.56 -8.43 -13.36
C GLY A 145 -3.91 -8.34 -12.66
N TRP A 146 -4.14 -9.23 -11.72
CA TRP A 146 -5.33 -9.25 -10.88
C TRP A 146 -4.95 -9.16 -9.41
N PHE A 147 -5.86 -8.66 -8.60
CA PHE A 147 -5.83 -8.80 -7.15
C PHE A 147 -7.15 -9.36 -6.63
N GLY A 148 -7.07 -10.01 -5.47
CA GLY A 148 -8.22 -10.52 -4.74
C GLY A 148 -8.21 -10.03 -3.31
N LEU A 149 -9.39 -9.76 -2.77
CA LEU A 149 -9.62 -9.39 -1.37
C LEU A 149 -10.46 -10.46 -0.70
N ARG A 150 -10.11 -10.83 0.53
CA ARG A 150 -10.90 -11.67 1.41
C ARG A 150 -11.02 -10.98 2.76
N PHE A 151 -12.20 -10.57 3.12
CA PHE A 151 -12.45 -9.85 4.36
C PHE A 151 -12.63 -10.80 5.53
N GLU A 152 -12.09 -10.41 6.69
CA GLU A 152 -12.27 -11.06 7.99
C GLU A 152 -12.75 -10.00 9.00
N PRO A 153 -14.06 -9.67 9.04
CA PRO A 153 -14.61 -8.60 9.87
C PRO A 153 -14.29 -8.78 11.35
N GLU A 154 -14.37 -9.99 11.88
CA GLU A 154 -14.07 -10.33 13.28
C GLU A 154 -12.64 -9.96 13.73
N ARG A 155 -11.73 -9.85 12.75
CA ARG A 155 -10.32 -9.50 12.99
C ARG A 155 -9.95 -8.12 12.45
N HIS A 156 -10.93 -7.36 11.98
CA HIS A 156 -10.78 -6.03 11.36
C HIS A 156 -9.66 -6.01 10.30
N ARG A 157 -9.66 -7.01 9.41
CA ARG A 157 -8.64 -7.12 8.37
C ARG A 157 -9.18 -7.69 7.06
N VAL A 158 -8.51 -7.30 5.98
CA VAL A 158 -8.69 -7.86 4.65
C VAL A 158 -7.37 -8.44 4.16
N TRP A 159 -7.43 -9.64 3.60
CA TRP A 159 -6.31 -10.28 2.93
C TRP A 159 -6.27 -9.84 1.48
N LEU A 160 -5.18 -9.21 1.07
CA LEU A 160 -4.89 -8.84 -0.31
C LEU A 160 -4.01 -9.92 -0.95
N HIS A 161 -4.50 -10.52 -2.00
CA HIS A 161 -3.77 -11.41 -2.89
C HIS A 161 -3.46 -10.65 -4.18
N ALA A 162 -2.27 -10.82 -4.75
CA ALA A 162 -1.88 -10.18 -5.99
C ALA A 162 -1.16 -11.17 -6.90
N SER A 163 -1.45 -11.11 -8.20
CA SER A 163 -0.70 -11.86 -9.20
C SER A 163 0.72 -11.31 -9.36
N ASP A 164 1.64 -12.14 -9.83
CA ASP A 164 3.07 -11.81 -9.97
C ASP A 164 3.31 -10.54 -10.80
N GLY A 165 2.49 -10.29 -11.83
CA GLY A 165 2.57 -9.09 -12.66
C GLY A 165 2.35 -7.78 -11.90
N LEU A 166 1.72 -7.81 -10.72
CA LEU A 166 1.49 -6.64 -9.86
C LEU A 166 2.50 -6.50 -8.72
N LEU A 167 3.32 -7.50 -8.44
CA LEU A 167 4.29 -7.46 -7.35
C LEU A 167 5.26 -6.26 -7.42
N PRO A 168 5.78 -5.85 -8.60
CA PRO A 168 6.64 -4.67 -8.68
C PRO A 168 5.90 -3.35 -8.37
N ALA A 169 4.55 -3.34 -8.49
CA ALA A 169 3.70 -2.19 -8.18
C ALA A 169 2.95 -2.34 -6.85
N LEU A 170 3.34 -3.30 -6.00
CA LEU A 170 2.63 -3.69 -4.78
C LEU A 170 2.37 -2.51 -3.82
N PRO A 171 3.30 -1.58 -3.54
CA PRO A 171 2.99 -0.42 -2.71
C PRO A 171 1.88 0.47 -3.28
N THR A 172 1.84 0.62 -4.61
CA THR A 172 0.78 1.38 -5.29
C THR A 172 -0.56 0.63 -5.23
N LEU A 173 -0.52 -0.70 -5.39
CA LEU A 173 -1.71 -1.55 -5.26
C LEU A 173 -2.28 -1.47 -3.84
N ILE A 174 -1.47 -1.63 -2.81
CA ILE A 174 -1.88 -1.52 -1.40
C ILE A 174 -2.55 -0.17 -1.15
N TRP A 175 -1.93 0.92 -1.58
CA TRP A 175 -2.52 2.25 -1.42
C TRP A 175 -3.89 2.36 -2.10
N ARG A 176 -4.04 1.83 -3.31
CA ARG A 176 -5.32 1.83 -4.03
C ARG A 176 -6.38 0.97 -3.37
N VAL A 177 -6.00 -0.20 -2.86
CA VAL A 177 -6.92 -1.07 -2.12
C VAL A 177 -7.39 -0.40 -0.83
N ARG A 178 -6.48 0.24 -0.09
CA ARG A 178 -6.84 1.00 1.11
C ARG A 178 -7.84 2.12 0.79
N ALA A 179 -7.60 2.86 -0.30
CA ALA A 179 -8.52 3.92 -0.76
C ALA A 179 -9.83 3.36 -1.32
N LEU A 180 -9.82 2.21 -2.03
CA LEU A 180 -11.04 1.58 -2.57
C LEU A 180 -11.99 1.12 -1.46
N CYS A 181 -11.43 0.59 -0.38
CA CYS A 181 -12.18 0.02 0.74
C CYS A 181 -12.26 0.99 1.95
N ASP A 182 -11.75 2.22 1.80
CA ASP A 182 -11.68 3.25 2.84
C ASP A 182 -11.06 2.75 4.16
N LEU A 183 -10.02 1.91 4.07
CA LEU A 183 -9.41 1.27 5.23
C LEU A 183 -8.64 2.25 6.14
N ASP A 184 -8.40 3.47 5.68
CA ASP A 184 -7.71 4.53 6.42
C ASP A 184 -8.67 5.53 7.06
N ALA A 185 -9.98 5.37 6.88
CA ALA A 185 -10.98 6.22 7.49
C ALA A 185 -10.81 6.25 9.03
N ASP A 186 -11.00 7.42 9.59
CA ASP A 186 -11.18 7.58 11.03
C ASP A 186 -12.67 7.83 11.30
N PRO A 187 -13.44 6.79 11.68
CA PRO A 187 -14.88 6.92 11.87
C PRO A 187 -15.26 7.98 12.90
N HIS A 188 -14.37 8.27 13.87
CA HIS A 188 -14.60 9.28 14.89
C HIS A 188 -14.35 10.73 14.41
N ALA A 189 -13.80 10.90 13.21
CA ALA A 189 -13.54 12.21 12.61
C ALA A 189 -14.61 12.62 11.58
N ILE A 190 -15.66 11.80 11.37
CA ILE A 190 -16.70 11.98 10.33
C ILE A 190 -18.03 12.51 10.95
N ASP A 191 -18.06 12.79 12.24
CA ASP A 191 -19.21 13.39 12.94
C ASP A 191 -19.35 14.90 12.68
#